data_f47c101eb93121e485fb14194824cff7
#
_entry.id   f47c101eb93121e485fb14194824cff7
#
_cell.length_a   1.000
_cell.length_b   1.000
_cell.length_c   1.000
_cell.angle_alpha   90.00
_cell.angle_beta   90.00
_cell.angle_gamma   90.00
#
_symmetry.space_group_name_H-M   'P 1'
#
loop_
_entity.id
_entity.type
_entity.pdbx_description
1 polymer ?
#
loop_
_entity_poly.entity_id
_entity_poly.type
_entity_poly.pdbx_seq_one_letter_code
_entity_poly.pdbx_strand_id
1 'polypeptide(L)'
;DMGEAALTDKWYNTLDAAIAATDIDSGLDEVTWSVETPSTTVTATTSAYGANATKNAKITDYTFHQIITGGASNNYTPGEYYISAVVKDNAGNTVDVEKQGPFLFDGIKPAVTLSDDGESQTQFQSDVTITMEATEGELESGIDSITLYKDSTGSEPIQTWSADGAKSWTENYDVTESGTYILVVTDIAGNQSTEQVTYSHISSERPDKPSVSIAKGDNGAIGNAGWLIEDKPKVTIKSTTETSDKVPVKTYYKVIYTDASGKHESQDSFTGESYTFALDGLGDVTVEAWAVSEAGCQSDTASED
;
A
#
# COMPACT_ATOMS: atom_id res chain seq x y z
N ASP A 1 -42.18 14.12 -7.77
CA ASP A 1 -41.36 13.42 -8.75
C ASP A 1 -40.00 13.19 -8.10
N MET A 2 -39.73 11.97 -7.66
CA MET A 2 -38.41 11.59 -7.17
C MET A 2 -37.53 11.36 -8.41
N GLY A 3 -36.65 12.32 -8.70
CA GLY A 3 -35.81 12.29 -9.89
C GLY A 3 -35.07 10.98 -10.03
N GLU A 4 -34.82 10.57 -11.27
CA GLU A 4 -34.24 9.33 -11.80
C GLU A 4 -34.36 8.12 -10.85
N ALA A 5 -35.16 7.12 -11.23
CA ALA A 5 -35.29 5.87 -10.49
C ALA A 5 -33.87 5.35 -10.14
N ALA A 6 -33.54 5.34 -8.84
CA ALA A 6 -32.37 4.68 -8.38
C ALA A 6 -32.40 3.24 -8.91
N LEU A 7 -31.34 2.84 -9.60
CA LEU A 7 -31.25 1.50 -10.16
C LEU A 7 -31.28 0.51 -9.01
N THR A 8 -32.18 -0.45 -9.01
CA THR A 8 -32.39 -1.43 -7.92
C THR A 8 -31.17 -2.26 -7.58
N ASP A 9 -30.15 -2.25 -8.44
CA ASP A 9 -28.93 -3.04 -8.30
C ASP A 9 -27.67 -2.19 -7.98
N LYS A 10 -27.86 -0.87 -7.70
CA LYS A 10 -26.74 0.03 -7.41
C LYS A 10 -26.66 0.31 -5.91
N TRP A 11 -25.43 0.17 -5.39
CA TRP A 11 -25.08 0.58 -4.03
C TRP A 11 -24.78 2.08 -3.92
N TYR A 12 -25.17 2.67 -2.80
CA TYR A 12 -24.99 4.08 -2.49
C TYR A 12 -24.39 4.25 -1.09
N ASN A 13 -23.40 5.11 -0.96
CA ASN A 13 -22.88 5.54 0.35
C ASN A 13 -23.60 6.79 0.90
N THR A 14 -24.43 7.41 0.07
CA THR A 14 -25.29 8.55 0.43
C THR A 14 -26.57 8.45 -0.37
N LEU A 15 -27.73 8.58 0.31
CA LEU A 15 -29.02 8.71 -0.34
C LEU A 15 -29.56 10.12 -0.06
N ASP A 16 -29.95 10.86 -1.11
CA ASP A 16 -30.65 12.15 -1.02
C ASP A 16 -32.06 11.99 -1.63
N ALA A 17 -33.04 11.98 -0.77
CA ALA A 17 -34.44 11.95 -1.19
C ALA A 17 -35.00 13.37 -1.22
N ALA A 18 -35.61 13.74 -2.35
CA ALA A 18 -36.20 15.05 -2.55
C ALA A 18 -37.69 14.94 -2.91
N ILE A 19 -38.53 15.77 -2.31
CA ILE A 19 -39.94 15.90 -2.64
C ILE A 19 -40.23 17.35 -3.01
N ALA A 20 -40.60 17.58 -4.27
CA ALA A 20 -41.10 18.86 -4.72
C ALA A 20 -42.66 18.89 -4.44
N ALA A 21 -43.08 19.84 -3.66
CA ALA A 21 -44.51 20.00 -3.30
C ALA A 21 -44.99 21.42 -3.58
N THR A 22 -46.24 21.55 -3.99
CA THR A 22 -46.90 22.84 -4.24
C THR A 22 -48.27 22.88 -3.57
N ASP A 23 -48.59 24.00 -2.93
CA ASP A 23 -49.92 24.33 -2.43
C ASP A 23 -50.17 25.84 -2.54
N ILE A 24 -51.05 26.23 -3.47
CA ILE A 24 -51.34 27.64 -3.76
C ILE A 24 -52.44 28.22 -2.83
N ASP A 25 -53.15 27.37 -2.11
CA ASP A 25 -54.31 27.79 -1.29
C ASP A 25 -53.89 28.10 0.15
N SER A 26 -53.52 27.13 0.94
CA SER A 26 -53.11 27.30 2.34
C SER A 26 -51.60 27.46 2.51
N GLY A 27 -50.82 26.97 1.55
CA GLY A 27 -49.37 26.87 1.61
C GLY A 27 -48.87 25.66 2.37
N LEU A 28 -47.65 25.23 2.11
CA LEU A 28 -47.01 24.06 2.67
C LEU A 28 -46.62 24.26 4.15
N ASP A 29 -46.76 23.25 4.98
CA ASP A 29 -46.35 23.22 6.39
C ASP A 29 -45.09 22.37 6.55
N GLU A 30 -45.21 21.05 6.40
CA GLU A 30 -44.12 20.12 6.71
C GLU A 30 -44.18 18.82 5.89
N VAL A 31 -43.10 18.10 5.84
CA VAL A 31 -43.01 16.72 5.38
C VAL A 31 -42.56 15.83 6.53
N THR A 32 -43.29 14.76 6.80
CA THR A 32 -42.85 13.69 7.67
C THR A 32 -42.30 12.54 6.82
N TRP A 33 -41.00 12.31 6.89
CA TRP A 33 -40.31 11.23 6.22
C TRP A 33 -40.37 9.95 7.02
N SER A 34 -40.49 8.81 6.35
CA SER A 34 -40.35 7.47 6.90
C SER A 34 -39.27 6.71 6.12
N VAL A 35 -38.18 6.42 6.78
CA VAL A 35 -37.03 5.65 6.23
C VAL A 35 -37.07 4.28 6.88
N GLU A 36 -37.42 3.26 6.11
CA GLU A 36 -37.38 1.86 6.54
C GLU A 36 -35.96 1.33 6.21
N THR A 37 -35.26 0.87 7.23
CA THR A 37 -33.89 0.31 7.16
C THR A 37 -33.95 -1.20 7.41
N PRO A 38 -32.86 -1.96 7.19
CA PRO A 38 -32.86 -3.40 7.48
C PRO A 38 -33.23 -3.77 8.92
N SER A 39 -33.06 -2.86 9.87
CA SER A 39 -33.24 -3.13 11.30
C SER A 39 -34.43 -2.38 11.92
N THR A 40 -34.87 -1.26 11.36
CA THR A 40 -35.90 -0.39 11.97
C THR A 40 -36.50 0.59 10.95
N THR A 41 -37.54 1.31 11.37
CA THR A 41 -38.03 2.48 10.64
C THR A 41 -37.72 3.75 11.40
N VAL A 42 -37.11 4.70 10.77
CA VAL A 42 -36.78 6.02 11.32
C VAL A 42 -37.70 7.06 10.70
N THR A 43 -38.31 7.90 11.53
CA THR A 43 -39.13 9.03 11.07
C THR A 43 -38.42 10.35 11.35
N ALA A 44 -38.48 11.26 10.39
CA ALA A 44 -37.95 12.63 10.53
C ALA A 44 -38.96 13.60 9.92
N THR A 45 -39.06 14.81 10.49
CA THR A 45 -39.95 15.87 10.00
C THR A 45 -39.11 17.07 9.53
N THR A 46 -39.39 17.50 8.32
CA THR A 46 -38.78 18.70 7.74
C THR A 46 -39.83 19.75 7.49
N SER A 47 -39.71 20.91 8.12
CA SER A 47 -40.64 22.04 7.94
C SER A 47 -40.31 22.85 6.70
N ALA A 48 -41.34 23.28 5.96
CA ALA A 48 -41.22 24.22 4.84
C ALA A 48 -40.68 25.60 5.29
N TYR A 49 -40.81 25.94 6.56
CA TYR A 49 -40.39 27.25 7.07
C TYR A 49 -38.88 27.36 7.32
N GLY A 50 -38.14 26.28 7.44
CA GLY A 50 -36.74 26.32 7.87
C GLY A 50 -36.52 26.92 9.26
N ALA A 51 -35.28 27.02 9.70
CA ALA A 51 -34.94 27.53 11.03
C ALA A 51 -35.23 29.04 11.23
N ASN A 52 -35.38 29.82 10.16
CA ASN A 52 -35.51 31.28 10.17
C ASN A 52 -36.78 31.81 9.58
N ALA A 53 -37.74 30.97 9.18
CA ALA A 53 -38.98 31.43 8.60
C ALA A 53 -40.06 31.68 9.67
N THR A 54 -40.89 32.67 9.44
CA THR A 54 -42.04 32.95 10.33
C THR A 54 -43.08 31.85 10.17
N LYS A 55 -43.39 31.15 11.25
CA LYS A 55 -44.48 30.17 11.28
C LYS A 55 -45.76 30.79 10.70
N ASN A 56 -46.39 30.12 9.74
CA ASN A 56 -47.54 30.54 8.95
C ASN A 56 -47.24 31.50 7.76
N ALA A 57 -45.99 31.62 7.31
CA ALA A 57 -45.71 32.20 6.01
C ALA A 57 -46.34 31.26 4.92
N LYS A 58 -47.01 31.84 3.94
CA LYS A 58 -47.60 31.04 2.86
C LYS A 58 -46.49 30.65 1.85
N ILE A 59 -45.87 29.47 2.05
CA ILE A 59 -44.90 28.88 1.12
C ILE A 59 -45.67 28.01 0.14
N THR A 60 -45.76 28.45 -1.10
CA THR A 60 -46.58 27.79 -2.12
C THR A 60 -45.85 26.78 -2.98
N ASP A 61 -44.52 26.77 -2.90
CA ASP A 61 -43.63 25.89 -3.66
C ASP A 61 -42.32 25.67 -2.87
N TYR A 62 -41.97 24.41 -2.59
CA TYR A 62 -40.82 24.06 -1.82
C TYR A 62 -40.31 22.64 -2.14
N THR A 63 -39.00 22.43 -2.20
CA THR A 63 -38.39 21.12 -2.29
C THR A 63 -37.83 20.71 -0.94
N PHE A 64 -38.42 19.67 -0.38
CA PHE A 64 -37.94 19.07 0.87
C PHE A 64 -36.85 18.03 0.58
N HIS A 65 -35.83 17.99 1.41
CA HIS A 65 -34.74 17.03 1.29
C HIS A 65 -34.60 16.19 2.56
N GLN A 66 -34.31 14.91 2.39
CA GLN A 66 -33.87 13.99 3.42
C GLN A 66 -32.59 13.30 2.97
N ILE A 67 -31.49 13.57 3.68
CA ILE A 67 -30.19 12.99 3.37
C ILE A 67 -29.89 11.87 4.36
N ILE A 68 -29.52 10.69 3.84
CA ILE A 68 -29.07 9.53 4.58
C ILE A 68 -27.59 9.34 4.22
N THR A 69 -26.72 9.49 5.21
CA THR A 69 -25.27 9.29 5.04
C THR A 69 -24.76 8.25 6.02
N GLY A 70 -23.82 7.43 5.58
CA GLY A 70 -23.13 6.48 6.45
C GLY A 70 -22.17 7.17 7.41
N GLY A 71 -21.72 6.42 8.40
CA GLY A 71 -20.72 6.80 9.37
C GLY A 71 -21.13 6.49 10.80
N ALA A 72 -20.16 6.44 11.69
CA ALA A 72 -20.31 6.04 13.10
C ALA A 72 -21.34 6.84 13.90
N SER A 73 -21.79 8.01 13.40
CA SER A 73 -22.72 8.91 14.09
C SER A 73 -24.20 8.63 13.80
N ASN A 74 -24.53 7.87 12.74
CA ASN A 74 -25.91 7.81 12.24
C ASN A 74 -26.61 6.47 12.45
N ASN A 75 -25.95 5.44 12.97
CA ASN A 75 -26.52 4.09 13.24
C ASN A 75 -27.26 3.43 12.05
N TYR A 76 -26.94 3.83 10.82
CA TYR A 76 -27.48 3.18 9.64
C TYR A 76 -26.67 1.93 9.30
N THR A 77 -27.33 0.79 9.28
CA THR A 77 -26.75 -0.50 8.88
C THR A 77 -26.82 -0.67 7.37
N PRO A 78 -25.81 -1.27 6.71
CA PRO A 78 -25.90 -1.60 5.29
C PRO A 78 -27.09 -2.47 4.93
N GLY A 79 -27.59 -2.36 3.70
CA GLY A 79 -28.67 -3.18 3.17
C GLY A 79 -29.76 -2.39 2.42
N GLU A 80 -30.96 -2.96 2.35
CA GLU A 80 -32.08 -2.40 1.62
C GLU A 80 -32.80 -1.30 2.40
N TYR A 81 -33.04 -0.17 1.73
CA TYR A 81 -33.70 0.99 2.28
C TYR A 81 -34.96 1.32 1.46
N TYR A 82 -36.02 1.72 2.16
CA TYR A 82 -37.24 2.21 1.53
C TYR A 82 -37.60 3.56 2.13
N ILE A 83 -38.09 4.48 1.29
CA ILE A 83 -38.40 5.85 1.69
C ILE A 83 -39.85 6.13 1.30
N SER A 84 -40.62 6.64 2.25
CA SER A 84 -41.97 7.19 2.06
C SER A 84 -42.10 8.50 2.82
N ALA A 85 -43.15 9.27 2.52
CA ALA A 85 -43.38 10.51 3.23
C ALA A 85 -44.82 10.90 3.25
N VAL A 86 -45.18 11.79 4.19
CA VAL A 86 -46.49 12.48 4.24
C VAL A 86 -46.24 13.98 4.17
N VAL A 87 -46.75 14.63 3.15
CA VAL A 87 -46.73 16.08 2.98
C VAL A 87 -47.96 16.69 3.61
N LYS A 88 -47.80 17.76 4.40
CA LYS A 88 -48.89 18.45 5.10
C LYS A 88 -48.89 19.94 4.72
N ASP A 89 -50.12 20.49 4.53
CA ASP A 89 -50.34 21.92 4.33
C ASP A 89 -50.71 22.66 5.64
N ASN A 90 -50.76 23.99 5.58
CA ASN A 90 -51.12 24.84 6.74
C ASN A 90 -52.57 24.70 7.17
N ALA A 91 -53.47 24.14 6.36
CA ALA A 91 -54.85 23.86 6.71
C ALA A 91 -55.01 22.50 7.40
N GLY A 92 -53.94 21.66 7.42
CA GLY A 92 -53.92 20.34 8.01
C GLY A 92 -54.28 19.21 7.06
N ASN A 93 -54.40 19.47 5.75
CA ASN A 93 -54.57 18.40 4.77
C ASN A 93 -53.24 17.69 4.51
N THR A 94 -53.30 16.40 4.22
CA THR A 94 -52.13 15.56 3.98
C THR A 94 -52.21 14.82 2.66
N VAL A 95 -51.04 14.58 2.07
CA VAL A 95 -50.83 13.73 0.88
C VAL A 95 -49.74 12.74 1.18
N ASP A 96 -50.06 11.46 0.98
CA ASP A 96 -49.07 10.37 1.10
C ASP A 96 -48.23 10.28 -0.17
N VAL A 97 -46.90 10.21 0.02
CA VAL A 97 -45.95 9.88 -1.03
C VAL A 97 -45.66 8.38 -0.92
N GLU A 98 -45.95 7.65 -1.98
CA GLU A 98 -45.77 6.21 -2.02
C GLU A 98 -44.33 5.78 -1.71
N LYS A 99 -44.22 4.60 -1.07
CA LYS A 99 -42.95 3.96 -0.71
C LYS A 99 -42.10 3.68 -1.96
N GLN A 100 -40.87 4.18 -1.97
CA GLN A 100 -39.86 3.99 -3.00
C GLN A 100 -38.73 3.12 -2.48
N GLY A 101 -38.09 2.34 -3.36
CA GLY A 101 -37.01 1.41 -3.07
C GLY A 101 -37.27 0.01 -3.66
N PRO A 102 -36.43 -0.99 -3.34
CA PRO A 102 -35.26 -0.88 -2.43
C PRO A 102 -34.13 -0.03 -3.01
N PHE A 103 -33.48 0.74 -2.15
CA PHE A 103 -32.21 1.37 -2.41
C PHE A 103 -31.15 0.59 -1.63
N LEU A 104 -30.09 0.10 -2.29
CA LEU A 104 -28.99 -0.57 -1.61
C LEU A 104 -28.06 0.49 -1.02
N PHE A 105 -27.93 0.50 0.30
CA PHE A 105 -27.14 1.50 1.01
C PHE A 105 -26.01 0.83 1.78
N ASP A 106 -24.79 1.41 1.66
CA ASP A 106 -23.62 1.04 2.43
C ASP A 106 -22.78 2.29 2.71
N GLY A 107 -22.73 2.70 3.96
CA GLY A 107 -21.93 3.84 4.41
C GLY A 107 -20.76 3.42 5.29
N ILE A 108 -20.39 2.15 5.30
CA ILE A 108 -19.25 1.61 6.06
C ILE A 108 -18.07 1.48 5.11
N LYS A 109 -16.88 1.83 5.59
CA LYS A 109 -15.65 1.69 4.82
C LYS A 109 -15.06 0.29 4.99
N PRO A 110 -14.40 -0.27 3.99
CA PRO A 110 -13.66 -1.52 4.12
C PRO A 110 -12.67 -1.47 5.30
N ALA A 111 -12.55 -2.55 6.04
CA ALA A 111 -11.47 -2.73 6.99
C ALA A 111 -10.21 -3.17 6.24
N VAL A 112 -9.07 -2.50 6.47
CA VAL A 112 -7.82 -2.72 5.76
C VAL A 112 -6.68 -2.95 6.74
N THR A 113 -5.80 -3.89 6.45
CA THR A 113 -4.58 -4.13 7.22
C THR A 113 -3.38 -4.32 6.30
N LEU A 114 -2.23 -3.80 6.76
CA LEU A 114 -0.92 -4.06 6.19
C LEU A 114 -0.06 -4.75 7.24
N SER A 115 0.53 -5.87 6.90
CA SER A 115 1.55 -6.55 7.71
C SER A 115 2.76 -6.90 6.85
N ASP A 116 3.91 -7.12 7.45
CA ASP A 116 5.13 -7.49 6.74
C ASP A 116 5.87 -8.61 7.46
N ASP A 117 6.78 -9.27 6.72
CA ASP A 117 7.70 -10.29 7.22
C ASP A 117 9.07 -9.71 7.59
N GLY A 118 9.24 -8.38 7.52
CA GLY A 118 10.49 -7.69 7.80
C GLY A 118 10.90 -7.80 9.27
N GLU A 119 12.14 -8.23 9.52
CA GLU A 119 12.65 -8.40 10.89
C GLU A 119 12.90 -7.07 11.61
N SER A 120 13.23 -6.01 10.87
CA SER A 120 13.51 -4.68 11.43
C SER A 120 13.56 -3.61 10.37
N GLN A 121 12.85 -2.51 10.60
CA GLN A 121 12.94 -1.32 9.74
C GLN A 121 14.24 -0.52 9.94
N THR A 122 15.12 -0.93 10.84
CA THR A 122 16.40 -0.27 11.14
C THR A 122 17.61 -0.93 10.48
N GLN A 123 17.46 -2.13 9.90
CA GLN A 123 18.52 -2.85 9.19
C GLN A 123 18.24 -2.83 7.69
N PHE A 124 19.31 -2.80 6.90
CA PHE A 124 19.19 -2.93 5.45
C PHE A 124 18.73 -4.34 5.06
N GLN A 125 17.78 -4.40 4.13
CA GLN A 125 17.20 -5.64 3.59
C GLN A 125 17.16 -5.56 2.06
N SER A 126 17.26 -6.69 1.36
CA SER A 126 17.13 -6.72 -0.10
C SER A 126 15.70 -6.51 -0.56
N ASP A 127 14.76 -7.05 0.21
CA ASP A 127 13.32 -7.01 -0.03
C ASP A 127 12.57 -7.22 1.29
N VAL A 128 11.28 -6.91 1.27
CA VAL A 128 10.31 -7.21 2.33
C VAL A 128 9.00 -7.57 1.65
N THR A 129 8.38 -8.68 2.03
CA THR A 129 7.05 -9.02 1.55
C THR A 129 5.99 -8.37 2.45
N ILE A 130 5.17 -7.47 1.90
CA ILE A 130 3.99 -6.96 2.57
C ILE A 130 2.78 -7.83 2.24
N THR A 131 2.01 -8.18 3.27
CA THR A 131 0.71 -8.81 3.14
C THR A 131 -0.38 -7.76 3.30
N MET A 132 -1.21 -7.63 2.29
CA MET A 132 -2.31 -6.67 2.22
C MET A 132 -3.62 -7.42 2.37
N GLU A 133 -4.46 -7.00 3.31
CA GLU A 133 -5.76 -7.61 3.55
C GLU A 133 -6.85 -6.55 3.57
N ALA A 134 -8.01 -6.87 2.99
CA ALA A 134 -9.20 -6.05 3.04
C ALA A 134 -10.42 -6.92 3.35
N THR A 135 -11.32 -6.43 4.19
CA THR A 135 -12.53 -7.17 4.57
C THR A 135 -13.73 -6.25 4.70
N GLU A 136 -14.90 -6.81 4.41
CA GLU A 136 -16.21 -6.20 4.62
C GLU A 136 -17.20 -7.17 5.27
N GLY A 137 -18.23 -6.61 5.90
CA GLY A 137 -19.33 -7.38 6.48
C GLY A 137 -20.26 -7.98 5.43
N GLU A 138 -21.01 -9.01 5.80
CA GLU A 138 -21.93 -9.74 4.91
C GLU A 138 -23.00 -8.85 4.27
N LEU A 139 -23.46 -7.80 4.96
CA LEU A 139 -24.50 -6.87 4.49
C LEU A 139 -23.93 -5.63 3.79
N GLU A 140 -22.63 -5.44 3.79
CA GLU A 140 -21.95 -4.34 3.10
C GLU A 140 -21.87 -4.59 1.59
N SER A 141 -21.45 -3.60 0.81
CA SER A 141 -21.52 -3.66 -0.66
C SER A 141 -20.55 -4.65 -1.30
N GLY A 142 -19.42 -4.91 -0.66
CA GLY A 142 -18.32 -5.72 -1.18
C GLY A 142 -17.20 -4.85 -1.75
N ILE A 143 -15.99 -5.38 -1.72
CA ILE A 143 -14.78 -4.71 -2.19
C ILE A 143 -14.82 -4.62 -3.73
N ASP A 144 -14.68 -3.41 -4.28
CA ASP A 144 -14.60 -3.16 -5.72
C ASP A 144 -13.16 -3.24 -6.20
N SER A 145 -12.30 -2.38 -5.65
CA SER A 145 -10.93 -2.24 -6.13
C SER A 145 -9.93 -1.97 -5.02
N ILE A 146 -8.70 -2.43 -5.24
CA ILE A 146 -7.56 -2.26 -4.37
C ILE A 146 -6.43 -1.66 -5.21
N THR A 147 -5.83 -0.56 -4.74
CA THR A 147 -4.74 0.12 -5.46
C THR A 147 -3.56 0.39 -4.53
N LEU A 148 -2.37 -0.04 -4.95
CA LEU A 148 -1.12 0.20 -4.26
C LEU A 148 -0.34 1.32 -4.95
N TYR A 149 0.09 2.31 -4.17
CA TYR A 149 0.92 3.44 -4.61
C TYR A 149 2.25 3.46 -3.87
N LYS A 150 3.26 4.14 -4.47
CA LYS A 150 4.50 4.50 -3.81
C LYS A 150 4.57 6.02 -3.62
N ASP A 151 4.85 6.44 -2.39
CA ASP A 151 5.10 7.80 -1.93
C ASP A 151 3.92 8.78 -2.01
N SER A 152 2.97 8.58 -2.91
CA SER A 152 1.80 9.46 -3.06
C SER A 152 0.67 8.78 -3.83
N THR A 153 -0.58 8.96 -3.40
CA THR A 153 -1.78 8.56 -4.14
C THR A 153 -2.04 9.40 -5.41
N GLY A 154 -1.29 10.49 -5.59
CA GLY A 154 -1.30 11.31 -6.81
C GLY A 154 -0.32 10.85 -7.89
N SER A 155 0.50 9.83 -7.61
CA SER A 155 1.40 9.20 -8.59
C SER A 155 0.69 8.10 -9.39
N GLU A 156 1.35 7.57 -10.43
CA GLU A 156 0.88 6.35 -11.09
C GLU A 156 0.86 5.20 -10.07
N PRO A 157 -0.19 4.38 -10.04
CA PRO A 157 -0.24 3.24 -9.14
C PRO A 157 0.81 2.19 -9.51
N ILE A 158 1.38 1.54 -8.50
CA ILE A 158 2.23 0.36 -8.70
C ILE A 158 1.38 -0.76 -9.32
N GLN A 159 0.21 -1.00 -8.74
CA GLN A 159 -0.71 -2.04 -9.17
C GLN A 159 -2.12 -1.75 -8.70
N THR A 160 -3.10 -2.24 -9.47
CA THR A 160 -4.53 -2.21 -9.13
C THR A 160 -5.11 -3.61 -9.35
N TRP A 161 -5.92 -4.06 -8.38
CA TRP A 161 -6.66 -5.32 -8.42
C TRP A 161 -8.16 -5.04 -8.34
N SER A 162 -8.97 -5.87 -9.01
CA SER A 162 -10.41 -5.93 -8.83
C SER A 162 -10.76 -7.07 -7.87
N ALA A 163 -11.70 -6.84 -6.96
CA ALA A 163 -12.22 -7.86 -6.06
C ALA A 163 -13.65 -8.29 -6.40
N ASP A 164 -14.28 -7.62 -7.38
CA ASP A 164 -15.59 -7.97 -7.95
C ASP A 164 -16.70 -8.21 -6.89
N GLY A 165 -16.70 -7.41 -5.82
CA GLY A 165 -17.66 -7.52 -4.73
C GLY A 165 -17.34 -8.56 -3.66
N ALA A 166 -16.13 -9.10 -3.62
CA ALA A 166 -15.70 -10.03 -2.59
C ALA A 166 -15.78 -9.41 -1.19
N LYS A 167 -16.12 -10.22 -0.16
CA LYS A 167 -16.18 -9.78 1.24
C LYS A 167 -14.82 -9.86 1.95
N SER A 168 -13.85 -10.49 1.32
CA SER A 168 -12.47 -10.56 1.78
C SER A 168 -11.53 -10.65 0.59
N TRP A 169 -10.37 -10.02 0.72
CA TRP A 169 -9.31 -10.03 -0.28
C TRP A 169 -7.96 -10.02 0.42
N THR A 170 -7.01 -10.79 -0.09
CA THR A 170 -5.64 -10.87 0.43
C THR A 170 -4.68 -11.02 -0.74
N GLU A 171 -3.57 -10.27 -0.72
CA GLU A 171 -2.49 -10.35 -1.70
C GLU A 171 -1.16 -9.98 -1.05
N ASN A 172 -0.06 -10.46 -1.64
CA ASN A 172 1.30 -10.16 -1.24
C ASN A 172 1.99 -9.29 -2.28
N TYR A 173 2.87 -8.40 -1.82
CA TYR A 173 3.70 -7.59 -2.69
C TYR A 173 5.13 -7.49 -2.15
N ASP A 174 6.13 -7.78 -3.02
CA ASP A 174 7.54 -7.71 -2.66
C ASP A 174 8.06 -6.27 -2.87
N VAL A 175 8.40 -5.63 -1.76
CA VAL A 175 9.02 -4.30 -1.70
C VAL A 175 10.51 -4.46 -1.90
N THR A 176 11.05 -3.94 -2.98
CA THR A 176 12.50 -4.02 -3.35
C THR A 176 13.20 -2.66 -3.30
N GLU A 177 12.50 -1.60 -2.94
CA GLU A 177 13.02 -0.23 -2.85
C GLU A 177 12.47 0.48 -1.63
N SER A 178 13.28 1.34 -1.01
CA SER A 178 12.81 2.24 0.05
C SER A 178 11.74 3.20 -0.45
N GLY A 179 10.78 3.53 0.41
CA GLY A 179 9.65 4.41 0.10
C GLY A 179 8.47 4.19 1.03
N THR A 180 7.42 4.99 0.87
CA THR A 180 6.14 4.82 1.54
C THR A 180 5.17 4.10 0.60
N TYR A 181 4.65 2.97 1.03
CA TYR A 181 3.68 2.17 0.28
C TYR A 181 2.30 2.45 0.84
N ILE A 182 1.37 2.89 -0.02
CA ILE A 182 0.04 3.37 0.35
C ILE A 182 -0.99 2.47 -0.34
N LEU A 183 -1.79 1.77 0.45
CA LEU A 183 -2.88 0.92 0.00
C LEU A 183 -4.20 1.68 0.10
N VAL A 184 -4.92 1.81 -1.01
CA VAL A 184 -6.26 2.38 -1.07
C VAL A 184 -7.23 1.29 -1.49
N VAL A 185 -8.25 1.06 -0.66
CA VAL A 185 -9.32 0.08 -0.92
C VAL A 185 -10.63 0.82 -1.09
N THR A 186 -11.36 0.51 -2.14
CA THR A 186 -12.66 1.10 -2.47
C THR A 186 -13.70 -0.02 -2.54
N ASP A 187 -14.86 0.16 -1.89
CA ASP A 187 -16.01 -0.73 -2.01
C ASP A 187 -16.92 -0.37 -3.21
N ILE A 188 -17.92 -1.19 -3.48
CA ILE A 188 -18.87 -0.96 -4.58
C ILE A 188 -19.73 0.29 -4.34
N ALA A 189 -19.99 0.66 -3.08
CA ALA A 189 -20.74 1.88 -2.73
C ALA A 189 -19.88 3.16 -2.89
N GLY A 190 -18.54 3.03 -3.06
CA GLY A 190 -17.59 4.12 -3.22
C GLY A 190 -16.99 4.62 -1.90
N ASN A 191 -17.14 3.90 -0.77
CA ASN A 191 -16.39 4.23 0.43
C ASN A 191 -14.94 3.81 0.30
N GLN A 192 -14.01 4.57 0.91
CA GLN A 192 -12.57 4.32 0.79
C GLN A 192 -11.90 4.22 2.15
N SER A 193 -11.00 3.25 2.27
CA SER A 193 -10.02 3.13 3.34
C SER A 193 -8.61 3.21 2.80
N THR A 194 -7.69 3.73 3.62
CA THR A 194 -6.29 3.89 3.26
C THR A 194 -5.41 3.48 4.43
N GLU A 195 -4.42 2.62 4.15
CA GLU A 195 -3.35 2.24 5.08
C GLU A 195 -2.00 2.47 4.41
N GLN A 196 -0.95 2.69 5.22
CA GLN A 196 0.40 2.91 4.67
C GLN A 196 1.48 2.33 5.58
N VAL A 197 2.60 1.98 4.96
CA VAL A 197 3.83 1.55 5.63
C VAL A 197 5.04 2.21 4.95
N THR A 198 6.07 2.55 5.73
CA THR A 198 7.28 3.21 5.20
C THR A 198 8.50 2.35 5.49
N TYR A 199 9.29 2.08 4.44
CA TYR A 199 10.58 1.40 4.52
C TYR A 199 11.70 2.38 4.12
N SER A 200 12.70 2.54 4.97
CA SER A 200 13.83 3.45 4.74
C SER A 200 15.15 2.70 4.43
N HIS A 201 15.17 1.39 4.57
CA HIS A 201 16.39 0.57 4.50
C HIS A 201 16.22 -0.64 3.54
N ILE A 202 15.51 -0.45 2.43
CA ILE A 202 15.38 -1.46 1.37
C ILE A 202 16.28 -1.09 0.21
N SER A 203 17.15 -2.01 -0.20
CA SER A 203 17.96 -1.87 -1.41
C SER A 203 18.31 -3.25 -1.96
N SER A 204 17.94 -3.50 -3.20
CA SER A 204 18.32 -4.69 -3.96
C SER A 204 19.59 -4.47 -4.78
N GLU A 205 20.27 -3.31 -4.62
CA GLU A 205 21.44 -2.96 -5.37
C GLU A 205 22.64 -3.86 -5.01
N ARG A 206 23.26 -4.43 -6.03
CA ARG A 206 24.48 -5.25 -5.87
C ARG A 206 25.72 -4.35 -5.83
N PRO A 207 26.67 -4.61 -4.92
CA PRO A 207 27.94 -3.91 -4.94
C PRO A 207 28.70 -4.15 -6.26
N ASP A 208 29.56 -3.21 -6.60
CA ASP A 208 30.50 -3.38 -7.71
C ASP A 208 31.43 -4.58 -7.45
N LYS A 209 31.78 -5.27 -8.54
CA LYS A 209 32.75 -6.37 -8.52
C LYS A 209 34.12 -5.86 -8.03
N PRO A 210 34.70 -6.45 -6.99
CA PRO A 210 36.05 -6.11 -6.57
C PRO A 210 37.10 -6.36 -7.67
N SER A 211 38.24 -5.75 -7.55
CA SER A 211 39.43 -6.11 -8.35
C SER A 211 40.51 -6.77 -7.49
N VAL A 212 41.08 -7.83 -8.01
CA VAL A 212 42.21 -8.52 -7.40
C VAL A 212 43.44 -8.31 -8.25
N SER A 213 44.59 -8.07 -7.64
CA SER A 213 45.86 -8.01 -8.33
C SER A 213 46.97 -8.66 -7.48
N ILE A 214 47.78 -9.47 -8.12
CA ILE A 214 48.96 -10.10 -7.49
C ILE A 214 50.20 -9.42 -8.00
N ALA A 215 50.87 -8.66 -7.13
CA ALA A 215 52.11 -8.00 -7.47
C ALA A 215 53.30 -8.91 -7.12
N LYS A 216 54.25 -8.96 -8.00
CA LYS A 216 55.57 -9.53 -7.71
C LYS A 216 56.18 -8.81 -6.49
N GLY A 217 56.92 -9.53 -5.63
CA GLY A 217 57.61 -8.94 -4.51
C GLY A 217 58.55 -7.80 -4.95
N ASP A 218 59.10 -7.05 -4.00
CA ASP A 218 59.80 -5.76 -4.23
C ASP A 218 60.93 -5.80 -5.26
N ASN A 219 61.45 -6.97 -5.62
CA ASN A 219 62.50 -7.15 -6.65
C ASN A 219 61.97 -7.71 -7.99
N GLY A 220 60.73 -8.04 -8.11
CA GLY A 220 60.03 -8.34 -9.38
C GLY A 220 60.62 -9.44 -10.26
N ALA A 221 61.53 -10.27 -9.73
CA ALA A 221 62.18 -11.33 -10.49
C ALA A 221 61.21 -12.50 -10.73
N ILE A 222 61.02 -12.86 -11.99
CA ILE A 222 60.29 -14.07 -12.40
C ILE A 222 61.34 -15.11 -12.74
N GLY A 223 61.27 -16.30 -12.13
CA GLY A 223 62.08 -17.45 -12.48
C GLY A 223 61.67 -18.08 -13.81
N ASN A 224 62.38 -19.09 -14.21
CA ASN A 224 62.03 -19.91 -15.37
C ASN A 224 60.65 -20.53 -15.15
N ALA A 225 59.81 -20.52 -16.17
CA ALA A 225 58.46 -21.02 -16.15
C ALA A 225 57.43 -20.17 -15.38
N GLY A 226 57.68 -18.87 -15.16
CA GLY A 226 56.71 -17.96 -14.57
C GLY A 226 56.64 -17.93 -13.05
N TRP A 227 57.52 -18.67 -12.36
CA TRP A 227 57.57 -18.67 -10.89
C TRP A 227 58.12 -17.36 -10.34
N LEU A 228 57.51 -16.84 -9.28
CA LEU A 228 58.01 -15.70 -8.52
C LEU A 228 59.17 -16.18 -7.62
N ILE A 229 60.37 -15.54 -7.71
CA ILE A 229 61.59 -16.01 -7.04
C ILE A 229 61.77 -15.41 -5.65
N GLU A 230 61.18 -14.26 -5.36
CA GLU A 230 61.51 -13.53 -4.11
C GLU A 230 60.25 -13.11 -3.33
N ASP A 231 60.48 -12.99 -2.03
CA ASP A 231 59.67 -12.38 -0.99
C ASP A 231 58.18 -12.28 -1.28
N LYS A 232 57.46 -13.27 -0.81
CA LYS A 232 56.00 -13.27 -0.62
C LYS A 232 55.25 -12.32 -1.55
N PRO A 233 54.68 -12.82 -2.64
CA PRO A 233 53.84 -12.00 -3.52
C PRO A 233 52.79 -11.24 -2.72
N LYS A 234 52.54 -9.98 -3.08
CA LYS A 234 51.55 -9.16 -2.42
C LYS A 234 50.25 -9.18 -3.24
N VAL A 235 49.17 -9.60 -2.61
CA VAL A 235 47.82 -9.49 -3.13
C VAL A 235 47.23 -8.15 -2.70
N THR A 236 46.68 -7.42 -3.65
CA THR A 236 45.90 -6.22 -3.36
C THR A 236 44.46 -6.41 -3.90
N ILE A 237 43.51 -6.31 -3.03
CA ILE A 237 42.07 -6.32 -3.36
C ILE A 237 41.57 -4.89 -3.21
N LYS A 238 40.89 -4.37 -4.23
CA LYS A 238 40.19 -3.09 -4.17
C LYS A 238 38.72 -3.30 -4.32
N SER A 239 37.91 -2.60 -3.54
CA SER A 239 36.46 -2.72 -3.49
C SER A 239 35.82 -1.37 -3.19
N THR A 240 34.50 -1.30 -3.33
CA THR A 240 33.70 -0.17 -2.85
C THR A 240 33.42 -0.33 -1.36
N THR A 241 33.16 0.77 -0.67
CA THR A 241 32.75 0.77 0.75
C THR A 241 31.24 0.88 0.94
N GLU A 242 30.53 1.24 -0.12
CA GLU A 242 29.09 1.37 -0.16
C GLU A 242 28.58 1.19 -1.60
N THR A 243 27.29 0.85 -1.75
CA THR A 243 26.59 0.88 -3.05
C THR A 243 26.23 2.32 -3.45
N SER A 244 25.67 2.55 -4.64
CA SER A 244 25.15 3.88 -5.05
C SER A 244 24.02 4.35 -4.14
N ASP A 245 23.23 3.43 -3.57
CA ASP A 245 22.19 3.68 -2.58
C ASP A 245 22.71 3.93 -1.15
N LYS A 246 24.05 4.04 -1.00
CA LYS A 246 24.73 4.26 0.29
C LYS A 246 24.60 3.13 1.30
N VAL A 247 24.32 1.93 0.83
CA VAL A 247 24.32 0.74 1.68
C VAL A 247 25.78 0.31 1.95
N PRO A 248 26.20 0.16 3.22
CA PRO A 248 27.54 -0.28 3.55
C PRO A 248 27.89 -1.64 2.94
N VAL A 249 29.16 -1.78 2.56
CA VAL A 249 29.68 -2.98 1.89
C VAL A 249 30.84 -3.60 2.67
N LYS A 250 30.82 -4.91 2.78
CA LYS A 250 31.91 -5.73 3.30
C LYS A 250 32.46 -6.62 2.19
N THR A 251 33.79 -6.64 2.04
CA THR A 251 34.45 -7.46 1.02
C THR A 251 35.01 -8.73 1.64
N TYR A 252 34.70 -9.84 1.01
CA TYR A 252 35.17 -11.17 1.34
C TYR A 252 36.19 -11.60 0.32
N TYR A 253 37.19 -12.41 0.75
CA TYR A 253 38.13 -13.02 -0.16
C TYR A 253 38.49 -14.43 0.29
N LYS A 254 38.90 -15.25 -0.68
CA LYS A 254 39.31 -16.62 -0.51
C LYS A 254 40.66 -16.83 -1.20
N VAL A 255 41.59 -17.42 -0.51
CA VAL A 255 42.86 -17.82 -1.06
C VAL A 255 42.91 -19.33 -1.18
N ILE A 256 43.18 -19.81 -2.38
CA ILE A 256 43.24 -21.24 -2.72
C ILE A 256 44.65 -21.48 -3.20
N TYR A 257 45.36 -22.45 -2.59
CA TYR A 257 46.69 -22.87 -3.07
C TYR A 257 46.85 -24.38 -2.95
N THR A 258 47.76 -24.93 -3.77
CA THR A 258 48.07 -26.36 -3.78
C THR A 258 49.53 -26.55 -3.54
N ASP A 259 49.89 -27.36 -2.54
CA ASP A 259 51.28 -27.75 -2.26
C ASP A 259 51.43 -29.29 -2.23
N ALA A 260 52.61 -29.79 -1.78
CA ALA A 260 52.88 -31.21 -1.72
C ALA A 260 51.93 -31.98 -0.75
N SER A 261 51.27 -31.28 0.17
CA SER A 261 50.31 -31.87 1.13
C SER A 261 48.87 -31.84 0.64
N GLY A 262 48.59 -31.14 -0.47
CA GLY A 262 47.27 -31.06 -1.09
C GLY A 262 46.74 -29.64 -1.28
N LYS A 263 45.43 -29.52 -1.54
CA LYS A 263 44.71 -28.27 -1.71
C LYS A 263 44.40 -27.63 -0.36
N HIS A 264 44.70 -26.37 -0.22
CA HIS A 264 44.43 -25.53 0.94
C HIS A 264 43.48 -24.38 0.56
N GLU A 265 42.58 -24.02 1.45
CA GLU A 265 41.65 -22.89 1.29
C GLU A 265 41.58 -22.09 2.60
N SER A 266 41.64 -20.79 2.48
CA SER A 266 41.39 -19.86 3.59
C SER A 266 40.48 -18.74 3.13
N GLN A 267 39.57 -18.30 3.99
CA GLN A 267 38.64 -17.20 3.71
C GLN A 267 38.70 -16.18 4.82
N ASP A 268 38.66 -14.91 4.47
CA ASP A 268 38.61 -13.77 5.38
C ASP A 268 37.84 -12.61 4.75
N SER A 269 37.74 -11.48 5.44
CA SER A 269 37.02 -10.31 4.98
C SER A 269 37.59 -9.01 5.52
N PHE A 270 37.32 -7.89 4.85
CA PHE A 270 37.71 -6.57 5.29
C PHE A 270 36.62 -5.53 4.97
N THR A 271 36.67 -4.40 5.64
CA THR A 271 35.92 -3.18 5.32
C THR A 271 36.92 -2.10 4.87
N GLY A 272 36.55 -1.30 3.86
CA GLY A 272 37.38 -0.26 3.31
C GLY A 272 37.64 -0.45 1.81
N GLU A 273 38.29 0.55 1.18
CA GLU A 273 38.49 0.60 -0.27
C GLU A 273 39.54 -0.39 -0.77
N SER A 274 40.47 -0.82 0.08
CA SER A 274 41.49 -1.78 -0.30
C SER A 274 42.06 -2.54 0.88
N TYR A 275 42.53 -3.75 0.60
CA TYR A 275 43.27 -4.59 1.53
C TYR A 275 44.44 -5.24 0.83
N THR A 276 45.61 -5.22 1.46
CA THR A 276 46.85 -5.81 0.92
C THR A 276 47.45 -6.78 1.94
N PHE A 277 47.78 -7.97 1.47
CA PHE A 277 48.43 -9.01 2.28
C PHE A 277 49.50 -9.75 1.47
N ALA A 278 50.42 -10.41 2.15
CA ALA A 278 51.44 -11.27 1.53
C ALA A 278 50.96 -12.72 1.46
N LEU A 279 51.27 -13.42 0.39
CA LEU A 279 51.03 -14.85 0.25
C LEU A 279 52.16 -15.65 0.91
N ASP A 280 51.78 -16.54 1.83
CA ASP A 280 52.67 -17.49 2.47
C ASP A 280 52.47 -18.88 1.85
N GLY A 281 53.01 -19.17 0.71
CA GLY A 281 52.83 -20.47 0.09
C GLY A 281 53.74 -20.72 -1.10
N LEU A 282 54.02 -21.99 -1.36
CA LEU A 282 54.69 -22.49 -2.55
C LEU A 282 53.70 -23.27 -3.37
N GLY A 283 53.46 -22.83 -4.61
CA GLY A 283 52.58 -23.52 -5.54
C GLY A 283 51.66 -22.58 -6.34
N ASP A 284 50.73 -23.16 -7.06
CA ASP A 284 49.72 -22.39 -7.79
C ASP A 284 48.73 -21.78 -6.78
N VAL A 285 48.48 -20.47 -6.90
CA VAL A 285 47.59 -19.72 -6.00
C VAL A 285 46.52 -19.04 -6.81
N THR A 286 45.26 -19.23 -6.42
CA THR A 286 44.11 -18.47 -6.92
C THR A 286 43.55 -17.62 -5.79
N VAL A 287 43.30 -16.37 -6.03
CA VAL A 287 42.60 -15.47 -5.10
C VAL A 287 41.30 -15.02 -5.69
N GLU A 288 40.22 -15.36 -4.99
CA GLU A 288 38.87 -14.93 -5.30
C GLU A 288 38.42 -13.83 -4.34
N ALA A 289 37.66 -12.84 -4.83
CA ALA A 289 37.05 -11.80 -3.99
C ALA A 289 35.66 -11.43 -4.46
N TRP A 290 34.77 -11.17 -3.51
CA TRP A 290 33.41 -10.68 -3.74
C TRP A 290 33.01 -9.69 -2.64
N ALA A 291 32.13 -8.78 -3.00
CA ALA A 291 31.59 -7.78 -2.09
C ALA A 291 30.14 -8.13 -1.71
N VAL A 292 29.74 -7.86 -0.47
CA VAL A 292 28.37 -8.09 0.03
C VAL A 292 27.91 -6.82 0.73
N SER A 293 26.75 -6.28 0.33
CA SER A 293 26.13 -5.15 1.01
C SER A 293 25.49 -5.59 2.34
N GLU A 294 25.21 -4.65 3.26
CA GLU A 294 24.44 -4.94 4.48
C GLU A 294 23.03 -5.46 4.17
N ALA A 295 22.46 -5.14 3.00
CA ALA A 295 21.20 -5.70 2.52
C ALA A 295 21.33 -7.16 2.03
N GLY A 296 22.51 -7.77 2.09
CA GLY A 296 22.75 -9.17 1.68
C GLY A 296 23.00 -9.37 0.18
N CYS A 297 22.97 -8.30 -0.63
CA CYS A 297 23.23 -8.41 -2.07
C CYS A 297 24.73 -8.62 -2.34
N GLN A 298 25.05 -9.64 -3.17
CA GLN A 298 26.43 -10.03 -3.48
C GLN A 298 26.83 -9.60 -4.90
N SER A 299 28.03 -9.07 -5.05
CA SER A 299 28.67 -8.77 -6.35
C SER A 299 29.03 -10.04 -7.12
N ASP A 300 29.43 -9.88 -8.38
CA ASP A 300 30.18 -10.91 -9.08
C ASP A 300 31.53 -11.13 -8.41
N THR A 301 32.06 -12.38 -8.51
CA THR A 301 33.34 -12.76 -7.96
C THR A 301 34.50 -12.34 -8.93
N ALA A 302 35.50 -11.67 -8.40
CA ALA A 302 36.77 -11.46 -9.09
C ALA A 302 37.70 -12.63 -8.78
N SER A 303 38.51 -13.04 -9.74
CA SER A 303 39.54 -14.09 -9.57
C SER A 303 40.82 -13.68 -10.25
N GLU A 304 41.96 -13.98 -9.63
CA GLU A 304 43.31 -13.79 -10.15
C GLU A 304 44.16 -14.99 -9.73
N ASP A 305 45.04 -15.48 -10.68
CA ASP A 305 45.90 -16.64 -10.51
C ASP A 305 47.39 -16.25 -10.48
#